data_7a687dba9de8ea3d6d9f7990e649948c
#
_entry.id   7a687dba9de8ea3d6d9f7990e649948c
#
_cell.length_a   1.000
_cell.length_b   1.000
_cell.length_c   1.000
_cell.angle_alpha   90.00
_cell.angle_beta   90.00
_cell.angle_gamma   90.00
#
_symmetry.space_group_name_H-M   'P 1'
#
loop_
_entity.id
_entity.type
_entity.pdbx_description
1 polymer ?
#
loop_
_entity_poly.entity_id
_entity_poly.type
_entity_poly.pdbx_seq_one_letter_code
_entity_poly.pdbx_strand_id
1 'polypeptide(L)'
;IGYIIDQDPGSILFVQPSLDDARKFSRLRIAPMIRDSKVLRAKVSDVKSKDSGNTILQKSFPGGMLTITGSNSASALASTPARYILGDERDRWAVSAGAEGDPWALAEARQATFYNAKAVEVSTPTIKGASNIESSYYLGTQERWCHQCPECGEYGEITFDRVHFEHTVAKVRGKKAYKIVGPITWCCPSCGCIVPEEKMRKQPAKWIAENPAAYDEGVRSFWLNAFSSPWTPWEKIALKFLQAKDDPQKLKVVYNTLLGELWEDRGDIADEDTMLAADQIVDIGPG
;
A
#
# COMPACT_ATOMS: atom_id res chain seq x y z
N ILE A 1 14.99 2.57 1.60
CA ILE A 1 16.31 2.39 0.92
C ILE A 1 17.21 3.58 1.24
N GLY A 2 16.83 4.83 0.91
CA GLY A 2 17.69 6.00 1.13
C GLY A 2 18.15 6.17 2.59
N TYR A 3 17.25 5.96 3.55
CA TYR A 3 17.57 5.98 4.98
C TYR A 3 18.62 4.90 5.35
N ILE A 4 18.45 3.68 4.83
CA ILE A 4 19.39 2.59 5.10
C ILE A 4 20.79 2.94 4.57
N ILE A 5 20.88 3.45 3.35
CA ILE A 5 22.17 3.85 2.76
C ILE A 5 22.86 4.94 3.59
N ASP A 6 22.09 5.86 4.17
CA ASP A 6 22.64 7.04 4.85
C ASP A 6 22.82 6.84 6.35
N GLN A 7 21.85 6.30 7.06
CA GLN A 7 21.80 6.32 8.51
C GLN A 7 22.05 4.97 9.19
N ASP A 8 21.77 3.85 8.51
CA ASP A 8 21.92 2.51 9.08
C ASP A 8 22.43 1.53 8.00
N PRO A 9 23.66 1.72 7.51
CA PRO A 9 24.18 1.00 6.36
C PRO A 9 24.29 -0.50 6.60
N GLY A 10 23.94 -1.27 5.58
CA GLY A 10 23.99 -2.73 5.56
C GLY A 10 23.59 -3.26 4.18
N SER A 11 23.77 -4.56 3.96
CA SER A 11 23.36 -5.20 2.70
C SER A 11 21.84 -5.20 2.56
N ILE A 12 21.34 -4.78 1.41
CA ILE A 12 19.92 -4.66 1.08
C ILE A 12 19.60 -5.58 -0.08
N LEU A 13 18.64 -6.48 0.09
CA LEU A 13 18.00 -7.21 -0.99
C LEU A 13 16.63 -6.59 -1.23
N PHE A 14 16.46 -5.93 -2.38
CA PHE A 14 15.19 -5.35 -2.77
C PHE A 14 14.56 -6.17 -3.88
N VAL A 15 13.37 -6.71 -3.62
CA VAL A 15 12.69 -7.68 -4.48
C VAL A 15 11.44 -7.05 -5.11
N GLN A 16 11.35 -7.15 -6.42
CA GLN A 16 10.22 -6.72 -7.26
C GLN A 16 9.50 -7.95 -7.83
N PRO A 17 8.27 -7.82 -8.37
CA PRO A 17 7.57 -8.94 -8.97
C PRO A 17 8.37 -9.64 -10.08
N SER A 18 9.03 -8.87 -10.93
CA SER A 18 9.85 -9.40 -12.02
C SER A 18 11.20 -8.69 -12.15
N LEU A 19 12.13 -9.30 -12.88
CA LEU A 19 13.42 -8.68 -13.17
C LEU A 19 13.28 -7.40 -14.02
N ASP A 20 12.26 -7.33 -14.88
CA ASP A 20 12.01 -6.13 -15.69
C ASP A 20 11.44 -4.99 -14.82
N ASP A 21 10.58 -5.30 -13.84
CA ASP A 21 10.12 -4.32 -12.87
C ASP A 21 11.28 -3.85 -11.98
N ALA A 22 12.17 -4.74 -11.58
CA ALA A 22 13.40 -4.40 -10.86
C ALA A 22 14.26 -3.40 -11.65
N ARG A 23 14.47 -3.63 -12.94
CA ARG A 23 15.22 -2.71 -13.83
C ARG A 23 14.51 -1.36 -13.98
N LYS A 24 13.18 -1.35 -14.17
CA LYS A 24 12.37 -0.13 -14.27
C LYS A 24 12.45 0.67 -12.97
N PHE A 25 12.26 0.01 -11.83
CA PHE A 25 12.31 0.67 -10.52
C PHE A 25 13.69 1.29 -10.25
N SER A 26 14.76 0.55 -10.56
CA SER A 26 16.12 1.06 -10.44
C SER A 26 16.35 2.34 -11.25
N ARG A 27 15.89 2.36 -12.52
CA ARG A 27 16.06 3.53 -13.41
C ARG A 27 15.15 4.69 -13.04
N LEU A 28 13.89 4.44 -12.70
CA LEU A 28 12.87 5.46 -12.55
C LEU A 28 12.71 5.97 -11.11
N ARG A 29 13.20 5.23 -10.11
CA ARG A 29 13.07 5.58 -8.69
C ARG A 29 14.41 5.68 -7.99
N ILE A 30 15.23 4.63 -8.02
CA ILE A 30 16.51 4.61 -7.28
C ILE A 30 17.52 5.59 -7.88
N ALA A 31 17.70 5.58 -9.18
CA ALA A 31 18.67 6.48 -9.81
C ALA A 31 18.32 7.97 -9.61
N PRO A 32 17.09 8.44 -9.80
CA PRO A 32 16.71 9.82 -9.45
C PRO A 32 16.87 10.13 -7.96
N MET A 33 16.46 9.24 -7.06
CA MET A 33 16.61 9.42 -5.60
C MET A 33 18.10 9.67 -5.23
N ILE A 34 19.00 8.87 -5.78
CA ILE A 34 20.45 9.04 -5.55
C ILE A 34 20.94 10.36 -6.16
N ARG A 35 20.58 10.65 -7.41
CA ARG A 35 21.00 11.85 -8.13
C ARG A 35 20.56 13.13 -7.43
N ASP A 36 19.32 13.19 -6.95
CA ASP A 36 18.69 14.40 -6.43
C ASP A 36 19.00 14.63 -4.94
N SER A 37 19.48 13.60 -4.22
CA SER A 37 19.95 13.71 -2.84
C SER A 37 21.47 13.91 -2.77
N LYS A 38 21.93 15.03 -2.21
CA LYS A 38 23.36 15.31 -2.03
C LYS A 38 24.06 14.23 -1.20
N VAL A 39 23.42 13.77 -0.14
CA VAL A 39 23.96 12.76 0.79
C VAL A 39 24.13 11.41 0.09
N LEU A 40 23.10 10.95 -0.61
CA LEU A 40 23.15 9.67 -1.31
C LEU A 40 24.13 9.70 -2.48
N ARG A 41 24.18 10.81 -3.21
CA ARG A 41 25.14 10.99 -4.32
C ARG A 41 26.60 10.97 -3.85
N ALA A 42 26.87 11.44 -2.63
CA ALA A 42 28.21 11.38 -2.06
C ALA A 42 28.61 9.95 -1.64
N LYS A 43 27.65 9.09 -1.34
CA LYS A 43 27.89 7.71 -0.86
C LYS A 43 27.82 6.66 -1.97
N VAL A 44 26.99 6.87 -2.99
CA VAL A 44 26.79 5.90 -4.08
C VAL A 44 27.47 6.44 -5.36
N SER A 45 28.52 5.77 -5.78
CA SER A 45 29.27 6.14 -6.99
C SER A 45 28.39 6.03 -8.24
N ASP A 46 28.68 6.87 -9.25
CA ASP A 46 27.98 6.81 -10.55
C ASP A 46 28.25 5.47 -11.26
N VAL A 47 27.22 4.91 -11.87
CA VAL A 47 27.29 3.68 -12.71
C VAL A 47 28.29 3.84 -13.87
N LYS A 48 28.53 5.07 -14.34
CA LYS A 48 29.44 5.40 -15.42
C LYS A 48 30.92 5.45 -14.99
N SER A 49 31.23 5.45 -13.71
CA SER A 49 32.60 5.38 -13.21
C SER A 49 33.13 3.97 -13.45
N LYS A 50 34.25 3.86 -14.15
CA LYS A 50 34.91 2.57 -14.49
C LYS A 50 35.27 1.73 -13.26
N ASP A 51 35.46 2.37 -12.11
CA ASP A 51 35.87 1.72 -10.84
C ASP A 51 34.72 1.51 -9.86
N SER A 52 33.45 1.86 -10.21
CA SER A 52 32.36 1.86 -9.24
C SER A 52 31.83 0.47 -8.90
N GLY A 53 32.01 -0.53 -9.76
CA GLY A 53 31.36 -1.84 -9.63
C GLY A 53 29.81 -1.77 -9.67
N ASN A 54 29.24 -0.58 -9.88
CA ASN A 54 27.80 -0.35 -9.85
C ASN A 54 27.14 -0.70 -11.20
N THR A 55 26.05 -1.42 -11.12
CA THR A 55 25.20 -1.79 -12.26
C THR A 55 23.80 -1.22 -12.10
N ILE A 56 22.92 -1.50 -13.06
CA ILE A 56 21.51 -1.15 -12.93
C ILE A 56 20.90 -1.82 -11.70
N LEU A 57 21.25 -3.07 -11.42
CA LEU A 57 20.65 -3.89 -10.36
C LEU A 57 21.47 -3.92 -9.06
N GLN A 58 22.67 -3.36 -9.05
CA GLN A 58 23.53 -3.32 -7.87
C GLN A 58 24.10 -1.92 -7.65
N LYS A 59 24.09 -1.47 -6.39
CA LYS A 59 24.66 -0.20 -5.95
C LYS A 59 25.46 -0.40 -4.69
N SER A 60 26.77 -0.23 -4.79
CA SER A 60 27.67 -0.26 -3.63
C SER A 60 27.71 1.10 -2.95
N PHE A 61 27.78 1.09 -1.64
CA PHE A 61 27.95 2.26 -0.79
C PHE A 61 28.74 1.89 0.47
N PRO A 62 29.32 2.86 1.17
CA PRO A 62 30.06 2.57 2.42
C PRO A 62 29.18 1.81 3.42
N GLY A 63 29.63 0.61 3.82
CA GLY A 63 28.96 -0.25 4.78
C GLY A 63 27.89 -1.18 4.20
N GLY A 64 27.68 -1.21 2.87
CA GLY A 64 26.72 -2.14 2.29
C GLY A 64 26.60 -2.11 0.77
N MET A 65 25.65 -2.90 0.30
CA MET A 65 25.31 -2.98 -1.12
C MET A 65 23.79 -3.16 -1.25
N LEU A 66 23.18 -2.42 -2.18
CA LEU A 66 21.81 -2.65 -2.62
C LEU A 66 21.84 -3.60 -3.82
N THR A 67 21.20 -4.74 -3.68
CA THR A 67 20.90 -5.68 -4.78
C THR A 67 19.41 -5.63 -5.08
N ILE A 68 19.06 -5.42 -6.35
CA ILE A 68 17.66 -5.36 -6.81
C ILE A 68 17.41 -6.58 -7.70
N THR A 69 16.33 -7.33 -7.44
CA THR A 69 16.02 -8.56 -8.19
C THR A 69 14.52 -8.75 -8.39
N GLY A 70 14.14 -9.72 -9.22
CA GLY A 70 12.76 -10.20 -9.35
C GLY A 70 12.48 -11.40 -8.47
N SER A 71 11.23 -11.56 -8.04
CA SER A 71 10.78 -12.68 -7.20
C SER A 71 10.93 -14.05 -7.87
N ASN A 72 11.00 -14.09 -9.19
CA ASN A 72 11.19 -15.30 -9.98
C ASN A 72 12.67 -15.72 -10.16
N SER A 73 13.62 -14.98 -9.59
CA SER A 73 15.06 -15.24 -9.71
C SER A 73 15.60 -16.00 -8.48
N ALA A 74 15.38 -17.31 -8.44
CA ALA A 74 15.80 -18.15 -7.33
C ALA A 74 17.26 -17.98 -6.95
N SER A 75 18.19 -17.98 -7.94
CA SER A 75 19.61 -17.82 -7.71
C SER A 75 19.96 -16.48 -7.04
N ALA A 76 19.30 -15.38 -7.43
CA ALA A 76 19.55 -14.07 -6.82
C ALA A 76 19.00 -13.99 -5.40
N LEU A 77 17.84 -14.59 -5.14
CA LEU A 77 17.24 -14.69 -3.80
C LEU A 77 18.10 -15.56 -2.87
N ALA A 78 18.67 -16.64 -3.38
CA ALA A 78 19.45 -17.60 -2.61
C ALA A 78 20.90 -17.20 -2.37
N SER A 79 21.50 -16.33 -3.19
CA SER A 79 22.95 -16.09 -3.20
C SER A 79 23.41 -14.88 -2.38
N THR A 80 22.52 -13.96 -2.01
CA THR A 80 22.91 -12.66 -1.44
C THR A 80 22.57 -12.59 0.05
N PRO A 81 23.54 -12.68 0.98
CA PRO A 81 23.29 -12.39 2.39
C PRO A 81 22.80 -10.94 2.53
N ALA A 82 21.69 -10.75 3.22
CA ALA A 82 21.06 -9.43 3.33
C ALA A 82 20.61 -9.16 4.78
N ARG A 83 21.06 -8.03 5.33
CA ARG A 83 20.55 -7.51 6.60
C ARG A 83 19.13 -6.95 6.43
N TYR A 84 18.86 -6.33 5.28
CA TYR A 84 17.56 -5.76 4.96
C TYR A 84 16.95 -6.48 3.76
N ILE A 85 15.73 -6.99 3.94
CA ILE A 85 14.91 -7.49 2.84
C ILE A 85 13.75 -6.54 2.67
N LEU A 86 13.58 -6.04 1.46
CA LEU A 86 12.49 -5.14 1.09
C LEU A 86 11.74 -5.77 -0.08
N GLY A 87 10.51 -6.20 0.14
CA GLY A 87 9.63 -6.75 -0.87
C GLY A 87 8.56 -5.73 -1.29
N ASP A 88 8.45 -5.45 -2.57
CA ASP A 88 7.46 -4.54 -3.13
C ASP A 88 6.46 -5.31 -3.99
N GLU A 89 5.18 -4.93 -3.94
CA GLU A 89 4.08 -5.58 -4.66
C GLU A 89 4.00 -7.11 -4.40
N ARG A 90 4.05 -7.51 -3.12
CA ARG A 90 4.15 -8.91 -2.67
C ARG A 90 3.08 -9.83 -3.29
N ASP A 91 1.86 -9.35 -3.47
CA ASP A 91 0.74 -10.12 -4.06
C ASP A 91 0.90 -10.39 -5.57
N ARG A 92 1.88 -9.74 -6.21
CA ARG A 92 2.20 -9.95 -7.64
C ARG A 92 3.42 -10.83 -7.85
N TRP A 93 3.99 -11.36 -6.77
CA TRP A 93 5.16 -12.22 -6.88
C TRP A 93 4.78 -13.59 -7.45
N ALA A 94 5.77 -14.24 -8.04
CA ALA A 94 5.62 -15.63 -8.43
C ALA A 94 5.29 -16.50 -7.21
N VAL A 95 4.42 -17.48 -7.38
CA VAL A 95 4.09 -18.45 -6.31
C VAL A 95 5.32 -19.25 -5.89
N SER A 96 6.23 -19.51 -6.83
CA SER A 96 7.49 -20.20 -6.59
C SER A 96 8.62 -19.53 -7.38
N ALA A 97 9.78 -19.38 -6.78
CA ALA A 97 11.01 -18.99 -7.46
C ALA A 97 11.59 -20.22 -8.20
N GLY A 98 11.11 -20.46 -9.41
CA GLY A 98 11.45 -21.70 -10.14
C GLY A 98 11.00 -22.93 -9.38
N ALA A 99 11.93 -23.86 -9.11
CA ALA A 99 11.68 -25.09 -8.36
C ALA A 99 12.00 -24.97 -6.84
N GLU A 100 12.45 -23.79 -6.36
CA GLU A 100 13.01 -23.63 -5.00
C GLU A 100 11.98 -23.22 -3.94
N GLY A 101 10.72 -22.98 -4.33
CA GLY A 101 9.63 -22.65 -3.40
C GLY A 101 9.36 -21.16 -3.23
N ASP A 102 8.73 -20.76 -2.12
CA ASP A 102 8.29 -19.40 -1.89
C ASP A 102 9.45 -18.39 -1.92
N PRO A 103 9.38 -17.37 -2.79
CA PRO A 103 10.43 -16.37 -2.94
C PRO A 103 10.71 -15.57 -1.65
N TRP A 104 9.71 -15.34 -0.81
CA TRP A 104 9.88 -14.61 0.45
C TRP A 104 10.69 -15.43 1.45
N ALA A 105 10.32 -16.70 1.64
CA ALA A 105 11.04 -17.62 2.51
C ALA A 105 12.51 -17.81 2.08
N LEU A 106 12.76 -17.87 0.76
CA LEU A 106 14.13 -17.92 0.23
C LEU A 106 14.93 -16.66 0.57
N ALA A 107 14.32 -15.49 0.45
CA ALA A 107 14.95 -14.23 0.81
C ALA A 107 15.21 -14.17 2.33
N GLU A 108 14.24 -14.48 3.18
CA GLU A 108 14.37 -14.46 4.65
C GLU A 108 15.47 -15.37 5.15
N ALA A 109 15.66 -16.53 4.55
CA ALA A 109 16.77 -17.42 4.89
C ALA A 109 18.16 -16.76 4.75
N ARG A 110 18.28 -15.66 3.98
CA ARG A 110 19.54 -14.89 3.83
C ARG A 110 19.83 -13.96 4.99
N GLN A 111 18.91 -13.82 5.91
CA GLN A 111 19.07 -13.01 7.14
C GLN A 111 19.67 -13.76 8.32
N ALA A 112 19.80 -15.05 8.25
CA ALA A 112 20.21 -15.93 9.37
C ALA A 112 21.49 -15.52 10.07
N THR A 113 22.41 -14.81 9.41
CA THR A 113 23.68 -14.34 9.98
C THR A 113 23.61 -12.94 10.59
N PHE A 114 22.46 -12.26 10.49
CA PHE A 114 22.32 -10.89 10.98
C PHE A 114 21.39 -10.85 12.22
N TYR A 115 21.96 -10.57 13.39
CA TYR A 115 21.19 -10.45 14.64
C TYR A 115 20.21 -9.25 14.63
N ASN A 116 20.46 -8.25 13.79
CA ASN A 116 19.68 -7.04 13.64
C ASN A 116 19.00 -6.96 12.27
N ALA A 117 18.65 -8.09 11.70
CA ALA A 117 17.93 -8.20 10.44
C ALA A 117 16.59 -7.48 10.49
N LYS A 118 16.17 -6.94 9.33
CA LYS A 118 14.82 -6.38 9.13
C LYS A 118 14.27 -6.79 7.78
N ALA A 119 13.05 -7.31 7.79
CA ALA A 119 12.29 -7.63 6.60
C ALA A 119 11.06 -6.73 6.53
N VAL A 120 10.77 -6.17 5.36
CA VAL A 120 9.60 -5.32 5.10
C VAL A 120 9.00 -5.72 3.77
N GLU A 121 7.72 -6.07 3.78
CA GLU A 121 6.96 -6.29 2.56
C GLU A 121 5.81 -5.30 2.46
N VAL A 122 5.53 -4.86 1.25
CA VAL A 122 4.42 -3.96 0.94
C VAL A 122 3.68 -4.46 -0.29
N SER A 123 2.36 -4.30 -0.29
CA SER A 123 1.51 -4.62 -1.43
C SER A 123 0.16 -3.94 -1.32
N THR A 124 -0.52 -3.76 -2.44
CA THR A 124 -1.98 -3.69 -2.45
C THR A 124 -2.52 -5.11 -2.31
N PRO A 125 -3.54 -5.34 -1.45
CA PRO A 125 -4.15 -6.66 -1.32
C PRO A 125 -4.89 -7.04 -2.60
N THR A 126 -5.15 -8.33 -2.79
CA THR A 126 -5.85 -8.85 -3.97
C THR A 126 -7.15 -9.54 -3.58
N ILE A 127 -7.20 -10.86 -3.61
CA ILE A 127 -8.39 -11.65 -3.31
C ILE A 127 -8.27 -12.21 -1.90
N LYS A 128 -9.32 -12.11 -1.12
CA LYS A 128 -9.41 -12.64 0.24
C LYS A 128 -9.06 -14.13 0.28
N GLY A 129 -8.20 -14.51 1.21
CA GLY A 129 -7.73 -15.88 1.38
C GLY A 129 -6.67 -16.33 0.36
N ALA A 130 -6.36 -15.52 -0.66
CA ALA A 130 -5.31 -15.80 -1.65
C ALA A 130 -4.21 -14.72 -1.68
N SER A 131 -4.40 -13.64 -0.93
CA SER A 131 -3.47 -12.52 -0.84
C SER A 131 -2.32 -12.85 0.12
N ASN A 132 -1.07 -12.73 -0.34
CA ASN A 132 0.10 -12.94 0.51
C ASN A 132 0.21 -11.86 1.57
N ILE A 133 -0.03 -10.59 1.19
CA ILE A 133 0.06 -9.47 2.14
C ILE A 133 -1.04 -9.54 3.21
N GLU A 134 -2.20 -10.14 2.92
CA GLU A 134 -3.25 -10.43 3.90
C GLU A 134 -2.70 -11.35 5.00
N SER A 135 -2.08 -12.46 4.61
CA SER A 135 -1.51 -13.42 5.55
C SER A 135 -0.47 -12.77 6.45
N SER A 136 0.45 -11.99 5.87
CA SER A 136 1.47 -11.26 6.61
C SER A 136 0.88 -10.19 7.54
N TYR A 137 -0.18 -9.51 7.10
CA TYR A 137 -0.87 -8.51 7.92
C TYR A 137 -1.45 -9.14 9.20
N TYR A 138 -2.10 -10.29 9.09
CA TYR A 138 -2.70 -10.97 10.25
C TYR A 138 -1.68 -11.59 11.21
N LEU A 139 -0.46 -11.85 10.78
CA LEU A 139 0.62 -12.28 11.67
C LEU A 139 1.17 -11.15 12.55
N GLY A 140 0.98 -9.91 12.16
CA GLY A 140 1.53 -8.75 12.85
C GLY A 140 0.56 -8.05 13.79
N THR A 141 0.91 -6.82 14.13
CA THR A 141 0.16 -5.95 15.06
C THR A 141 -1.18 -5.46 14.53
N GLN A 142 -1.47 -5.60 13.25
CA GLN A 142 -2.72 -5.18 12.58
C GLN A 142 -3.07 -3.71 12.85
N GLU A 143 -2.09 -2.83 12.67
CA GLU A 143 -2.23 -1.42 12.98
C GLU A 143 -3.08 -0.70 11.92
N ARG A 144 -4.07 0.09 12.41
CA ARG A 144 -4.93 0.96 11.62
C ARG A 144 -4.55 2.42 11.84
N TRP A 145 -4.61 3.21 10.76
CA TRP A 145 -4.37 4.65 10.86
C TRP A 145 -5.65 5.36 11.27
N CYS A 146 -5.72 5.78 12.54
CA CYS A 146 -6.91 6.35 13.13
C CYS A 146 -6.73 7.85 13.36
N HIS A 147 -7.76 8.64 13.01
CA HIS A 147 -7.83 10.08 13.23
C HIS A 147 -8.65 10.38 14.47
N GLN A 148 -8.27 11.43 15.19
CA GLN A 148 -9.01 11.88 16.36
C GLN A 148 -10.31 12.57 15.95
N CYS A 149 -11.42 12.19 16.55
CA CYS A 149 -12.69 12.88 16.39
C CYS A 149 -12.62 14.26 17.06
N PRO A 150 -12.94 15.36 16.36
CA PRO A 150 -12.87 16.70 16.94
C PRO A 150 -13.94 16.98 18.01
N GLU A 151 -14.97 16.13 18.13
CA GLU A 151 -16.08 16.32 19.09
C GLU A 151 -15.90 15.48 20.36
N CYS A 152 -15.62 14.18 20.22
CA CYS A 152 -15.49 13.30 21.40
C CYS A 152 -14.04 12.98 21.79
N GLY A 153 -13.06 13.30 20.93
CA GLY A 153 -11.64 13.01 21.19
C GLY A 153 -11.21 11.57 20.93
N GLU A 154 -12.16 10.65 20.69
CA GLU A 154 -11.85 9.25 20.37
C GLU A 154 -11.23 9.10 18.98
N TYR A 155 -10.41 8.07 18.81
CA TYR A 155 -9.75 7.78 17.54
C TYR A 155 -10.51 6.74 16.73
N GLY A 156 -10.68 7.01 15.44
CA GLY A 156 -11.32 6.09 14.50
C GLY A 156 -10.67 6.10 13.13
N GLU A 157 -10.68 4.94 12.47
CA GLU A 157 -10.28 4.82 11.08
C GLU A 157 -11.30 5.51 10.16
N ILE A 158 -10.83 6.11 9.07
CA ILE A 158 -11.69 6.63 8.02
C ILE A 158 -11.91 5.51 7.01
N THR A 159 -13.02 4.79 7.14
CA THR A 159 -13.43 3.70 6.26
C THR A 159 -14.52 4.16 5.29
N PHE A 160 -14.69 3.48 4.16
CA PHE A 160 -15.63 3.91 3.12
C PHE A 160 -17.09 3.90 3.59
N ASP A 161 -17.49 2.93 4.41
CA ASP A 161 -18.82 2.80 5.04
C ASP A 161 -19.16 3.95 6.02
N ARG A 162 -18.14 4.67 6.50
CA ARG A 162 -18.26 5.84 7.37
C ARG A 162 -18.19 7.17 6.64
N VAL A 163 -17.92 7.14 5.32
CA VAL A 163 -17.84 8.35 4.49
C VAL A 163 -19.15 8.57 3.75
N HIS A 164 -19.76 9.72 4.01
CA HIS A 164 -21.03 10.12 3.41
C HIS A 164 -20.85 11.23 2.40
N PHE A 165 -21.53 11.11 1.26
CA PHE A 165 -21.55 12.11 0.20
C PHE A 165 -22.81 12.04 -0.62
N GLU A 166 -23.26 13.19 -1.12
CA GLU A 166 -24.35 13.28 -2.08
C GLU A 166 -23.79 13.40 -3.50
N HIS A 167 -24.55 12.91 -4.48
CA HIS A 167 -24.14 13.00 -5.86
C HIS A 167 -25.34 13.15 -6.81
N THR A 168 -25.09 13.76 -7.96
CA THR A 168 -26.05 13.81 -9.07
C THR A 168 -25.52 13.00 -10.24
N VAL A 169 -26.44 12.47 -11.04
CA VAL A 169 -26.13 11.67 -12.22
C VAL A 169 -26.70 12.37 -13.46
N ALA A 170 -25.87 12.61 -14.44
CA ALA A 170 -26.28 13.09 -15.76
C ALA A 170 -25.88 12.09 -16.84
N LYS A 171 -26.62 12.02 -17.94
CA LYS A 171 -26.21 11.26 -19.12
C LYS A 171 -25.50 12.19 -20.11
N VAL A 172 -24.21 11.93 -20.35
CA VAL A 172 -23.41 12.65 -21.34
C VAL A 172 -22.97 11.67 -22.41
N ARG A 173 -23.41 11.88 -23.63
CA ARG A 173 -23.12 10.97 -24.77
C ARG A 173 -23.45 9.51 -24.47
N GLY A 174 -24.57 9.25 -23.80
CA GLY A 174 -25.05 7.92 -23.46
C GLY A 174 -24.35 7.25 -22.26
N LYS A 175 -23.37 7.92 -21.64
CA LYS A 175 -22.68 7.42 -20.44
C LYS A 175 -23.11 8.18 -19.19
N LYS A 176 -23.19 7.48 -18.03
CA LYS A 176 -23.42 8.10 -16.73
C LYS A 176 -22.23 8.99 -16.36
N ALA A 177 -22.48 10.25 -16.04
CA ALA A 177 -21.52 11.19 -15.47
C ALA A 177 -21.98 11.54 -14.05
N TYR A 178 -21.12 11.33 -13.07
CA TYR A 178 -21.40 11.59 -11.66
C TYR A 178 -20.77 12.91 -11.24
N LYS A 179 -21.44 13.67 -10.38
CA LYS A 179 -20.92 14.88 -9.76
C LYS A 179 -21.26 14.85 -8.27
N ILE A 180 -20.28 15.05 -7.44
CA ILE A 180 -20.48 15.19 -5.99
C ILE A 180 -21.12 16.54 -5.71
N VAL A 181 -22.07 16.56 -4.78
CA VAL A 181 -22.81 17.75 -4.34
C VAL A 181 -22.61 17.93 -2.85
N GLY A 182 -22.24 19.13 -2.43
CA GLY A 182 -21.96 19.42 -1.03
C GLY A 182 -20.63 18.83 -0.49
N PRO A 183 -20.42 18.91 0.82
CA PRO A 183 -19.22 18.39 1.46
C PRO A 183 -19.27 16.87 1.59
N ILE A 184 -18.11 16.24 1.48
CA ILE A 184 -17.93 14.85 1.86
C ILE A 184 -17.58 14.83 3.35
N THR A 185 -18.24 13.95 4.09
CA THR A 185 -18.16 13.90 5.55
C THR A 185 -17.82 12.50 6.04
N TRP A 186 -17.25 12.43 7.22
CA TRP A 186 -17.01 11.18 7.95
C TRP A 186 -17.87 11.14 9.20
N CYS A 187 -18.46 9.98 9.48
CA CYS A 187 -19.25 9.70 10.68
C CYS A 187 -18.37 9.03 11.74
N CYS A 188 -18.24 9.64 12.89
CA CYS A 188 -17.47 9.09 14.01
C CYS A 188 -18.10 7.78 14.52
N PRO A 189 -17.34 6.67 14.62
CA PRO A 189 -17.88 5.41 15.13
C PRO A 189 -18.29 5.46 16.61
N SER A 190 -17.71 6.39 17.39
CA SER A 190 -17.93 6.47 18.84
C SER A 190 -19.11 7.37 19.21
N CYS A 191 -19.21 8.57 18.63
CA CYS A 191 -20.25 9.54 19.00
C CYS A 191 -21.26 9.85 17.90
N GLY A 192 -21.08 9.32 16.68
CA GLY A 192 -21.97 9.55 15.54
C GLY A 192 -21.90 10.96 14.94
N CYS A 193 -21.01 11.83 15.38
CA CYS A 193 -20.90 13.17 14.79
C CYS A 193 -20.42 13.10 13.34
N ILE A 194 -20.91 14.04 12.54
CA ILE A 194 -20.60 14.17 11.12
C ILE A 194 -19.55 15.26 10.94
N VAL A 195 -18.39 14.91 10.40
CA VAL A 195 -17.25 15.82 10.27
C VAL A 195 -16.81 15.92 8.81
N PRO A 196 -16.74 17.13 8.21
CA PRO A 196 -16.30 17.30 6.84
C PRO A 196 -14.81 16.97 6.66
N GLU A 197 -14.44 16.49 5.45
CA GLU A 197 -13.07 16.12 5.06
C GLU A 197 -12.04 17.16 5.50
N GLU A 198 -12.31 18.45 5.23
CA GLU A 198 -11.39 19.54 5.53
C GLU A 198 -11.05 19.64 7.02
N LYS A 199 -12.02 19.38 7.90
CA LYS A 199 -11.85 19.39 9.36
C LYS A 199 -11.12 18.11 9.81
N MET A 200 -11.45 16.95 9.24
CA MET A 200 -10.80 15.67 9.57
C MET A 200 -9.32 15.62 9.18
N ARG A 201 -8.95 16.17 8.03
CA ARG A 201 -7.56 16.20 7.57
C ARG A 201 -6.61 17.01 8.48
N LYS A 202 -7.16 17.87 9.32
CA LYS A 202 -6.40 18.67 10.28
C LYS A 202 -6.29 18.02 11.67
N GLN A 203 -6.99 16.91 11.88
CA GLN A 203 -6.98 16.23 13.17
C GLN A 203 -5.69 15.42 13.37
N PRO A 204 -5.22 15.30 14.63
CA PRO A 204 -4.18 14.36 14.97
C PRO A 204 -4.53 12.94 14.55
N ALA A 205 -3.53 12.18 14.14
CA ALA A 205 -3.72 10.79 13.78
C ALA A 205 -2.59 9.92 14.34
N LYS A 206 -2.88 8.65 14.57
CA LYS A 206 -1.92 7.66 15.09
C LYS A 206 -2.24 6.26 14.62
N TRP A 207 -1.24 5.40 14.64
CA TRP A 207 -1.41 3.97 14.49
C TRP A 207 -1.99 3.36 15.78
N ILE A 208 -3.02 2.51 15.62
CA ILE A 208 -3.63 1.76 16.72
C ILE A 208 -3.59 0.29 16.36
N ALA A 209 -2.96 -0.52 17.20
CA ALA A 209 -2.85 -1.96 17.00
C ALA A 209 -4.13 -2.67 17.44
N GLU A 210 -4.66 -3.54 16.58
CA GLU A 210 -5.75 -4.47 16.92
C GLU A 210 -5.19 -5.74 17.60
N ASN A 211 -3.95 -6.12 17.27
CA ASN A 211 -3.22 -7.24 17.87
C ASN A 211 -1.91 -6.78 18.51
N PRO A 212 -1.96 -6.13 19.68
CA PRO A 212 -0.75 -5.63 20.35
C PRO A 212 0.19 -6.74 20.85
N ALA A 213 -0.25 -7.98 21.00
CA ALA A 213 0.60 -9.09 21.40
C ALA A 213 1.74 -9.37 20.41
N ALA A 214 1.52 -9.10 19.13
CA ALA A 214 2.55 -9.28 18.10
C ALA A 214 3.74 -8.32 18.23
N TYR A 215 3.67 -7.29 19.08
CA TYR A 215 4.85 -6.47 19.42
C TYR A 215 5.93 -7.29 20.10
N ASP A 216 5.56 -8.25 20.93
CA ASP A 216 6.51 -9.11 21.67
C ASP A 216 7.23 -10.07 20.71
N GLU A 217 6.60 -10.40 19.59
CA GLU A 217 7.17 -11.21 18.51
C GLU A 217 8.02 -10.37 17.53
N GLY A 218 8.01 -9.04 17.67
CA GLY A 218 8.73 -8.11 16.81
C GLY A 218 8.12 -7.93 15.43
N VAL A 219 6.88 -8.38 15.21
CA VAL A 219 6.17 -8.30 13.91
C VAL A 219 5.16 -7.17 13.94
N ARG A 220 5.38 -6.17 13.10
CA ARG A 220 4.43 -5.05 12.93
C ARG A 220 3.79 -5.10 11.56
N SER A 221 2.48 -4.88 11.50
CA SER A 221 1.72 -4.79 10.27
C SER A 221 0.82 -3.57 10.25
N PHE A 222 0.66 -2.97 9.07
CA PHE A 222 0.00 -1.68 8.90
C PHE A 222 -0.98 -1.73 7.74
N TRP A 223 -2.16 -1.15 7.94
CA TRP A 223 -3.14 -0.97 6.90
C TRP A 223 -3.43 0.51 6.71
N LEU A 224 -3.33 0.98 5.46
CA LEU A 224 -3.59 2.36 5.10
C LEU A 224 -4.41 2.45 3.83
N ASN A 225 -5.52 3.15 3.87
CA ASN A 225 -6.37 3.44 2.71
C ASN A 225 -6.12 4.84 2.14
N ALA A 226 -6.69 5.13 0.96
CA ALA A 226 -6.48 6.40 0.28
C ALA A 226 -7.16 7.61 0.95
N PHE A 227 -8.10 7.41 1.87
CA PHE A 227 -8.71 8.51 2.63
C PHE A 227 -7.70 9.27 3.49
N SER A 228 -6.66 8.59 3.94
CA SER A 228 -5.56 9.18 4.71
C SER A 228 -4.49 9.85 3.84
N SER A 229 -4.56 9.73 2.51
CA SER A 229 -3.59 10.31 1.58
C SER A 229 -3.76 11.83 1.47
N PRO A 230 -2.71 12.63 1.70
CA PRO A 230 -2.78 14.08 1.53
C PRO A 230 -2.90 14.52 0.07
N TRP A 231 -2.62 13.63 -0.88
CA TRP A 231 -2.65 13.92 -2.32
C TRP A 231 -3.95 13.50 -3.01
N THR A 232 -4.83 12.75 -2.32
CA THR A 232 -6.05 12.23 -2.90
C THR A 232 -7.26 12.79 -2.17
N PRO A 233 -7.98 13.78 -2.75
CA PRO A 233 -9.23 14.26 -2.18
C PRO A 233 -10.27 13.14 -2.07
N TRP A 234 -11.10 13.16 -1.05
CA TRP A 234 -12.17 12.16 -0.85
C TRP A 234 -13.15 12.15 -2.00
N GLU A 235 -13.40 13.32 -2.62
CA GLU A 235 -14.22 13.44 -3.83
C GLU A 235 -13.71 12.52 -4.96
N LYS A 236 -12.39 12.46 -5.16
CA LYS A 236 -11.81 11.60 -6.18
C LYS A 236 -12.03 10.12 -5.90
N ILE A 237 -12.01 9.72 -4.61
CA ILE A 237 -12.28 8.33 -4.20
C ILE A 237 -13.75 8.01 -4.44
N ALA A 238 -14.67 8.88 -3.98
CA ALA A 238 -16.10 8.75 -4.17
C ALA A 238 -16.50 8.66 -5.65
N LEU A 239 -15.97 9.56 -6.50
CA LEU A 239 -16.22 9.54 -7.95
C LEU A 239 -15.71 8.26 -8.60
N LYS A 240 -14.54 7.76 -8.22
CA LYS A 240 -14.03 6.50 -8.76
C LYS A 240 -14.89 5.30 -8.36
N PHE A 241 -15.38 5.29 -7.12
CA PHE A 241 -16.33 4.27 -6.68
C PHE A 241 -17.63 4.32 -7.49
N LEU A 242 -18.26 5.49 -7.63
CA LEU A 242 -19.49 5.66 -8.41
C LEU A 242 -19.33 5.23 -9.88
N GLN A 243 -18.16 5.49 -10.49
CA GLN A 243 -17.86 5.08 -11.86
C GLN A 243 -17.62 3.58 -12.00
N ALA A 244 -17.28 2.91 -10.89
CA ALA A 244 -16.94 1.50 -10.87
C ALA A 244 -18.08 0.60 -10.37
N LYS A 245 -19.03 1.13 -9.59
CA LYS A 245 -20.03 0.35 -8.83
C LYS A 245 -20.86 -0.63 -9.65
N ASP A 246 -21.13 -0.32 -10.94
CA ASP A 246 -21.89 -1.16 -11.84
C ASP A 246 -21.02 -2.18 -12.63
N ASP A 247 -19.71 -2.27 -12.32
CA ASP A 247 -18.76 -3.13 -13.03
C ASP A 247 -17.82 -3.82 -12.01
N PRO A 248 -18.01 -5.12 -11.71
CA PRO A 248 -17.24 -5.82 -10.69
C PRO A 248 -15.72 -5.75 -10.89
N GLN A 249 -15.24 -5.76 -12.13
CA GLN A 249 -13.79 -5.69 -12.40
C GLN A 249 -13.21 -4.30 -12.07
N LYS A 250 -13.95 -3.24 -12.34
CA LYS A 250 -13.54 -1.89 -11.96
C LYS A 250 -13.69 -1.67 -10.46
N LEU A 251 -14.76 -2.20 -9.86
CA LEU A 251 -14.99 -2.11 -8.43
C LEU A 251 -13.88 -2.81 -7.64
N LYS A 252 -13.45 -3.99 -8.05
CA LYS A 252 -12.28 -4.69 -7.50
C LYS A 252 -11.04 -3.80 -7.47
N VAL A 253 -10.77 -3.07 -8.55
CA VAL A 253 -9.62 -2.13 -8.58
C VAL A 253 -9.78 -1.04 -7.53
N VAL A 254 -10.98 -0.48 -7.34
CA VAL A 254 -11.23 0.54 -6.31
C VAL A 254 -10.99 -0.03 -4.90
N TYR A 255 -11.53 -1.20 -4.59
CA TYR A 255 -11.34 -1.86 -3.30
C TYR A 255 -9.85 -2.10 -3.02
N ASN A 256 -9.16 -2.78 -3.92
CA ASN A 256 -7.76 -3.14 -3.72
C ASN A 256 -6.83 -1.92 -3.68
N THR A 257 -7.02 -0.92 -4.57
CA THR A 257 -6.02 0.16 -4.75
C THR A 257 -6.32 1.45 -4.00
N LEU A 258 -7.59 1.75 -3.71
CA LEU A 258 -7.97 2.97 -2.99
C LEU A 258 -8.40 2.70 -1.56
N LEU A 259 -9.19 1.65 -1.35
CA LEU A 259 -9.65 1.30 0.00
C LEU A 259 -8.61 0.43 0.72
N GLY A 260 -7.69 -0.20 -0.01
CA GLY A 260 -6.72 -1.14 0.55
C GLY A 260 -7.39 -2.41 1.04
N GLU A 261 -8.58 -2.73 0.56
CA GLU A 261 -9.40 -3.84 1.00
C GLU A 261 -9.29 -5.04 0.08
N LEU A 262 -9.46 -6.22 0.65
CA LEU A 262 -9.48 -7.48 -0.08
C LEU A 262 -10.78 -7.59 -0.90
N TRP A 263 -10.65 -8.07 -2.12
CA TRP A 263 -11.80 -8.40 -2.92
C TRP A 263 -12.34 -9.78 -2.55
N GLU A 264 -13.63 -9.84 -2.21
CA GLU A 264 -14.36 -11.11 -2.11
C GLU A 264 -15.10 -11.34 -3.42
N ASP A 265 -14.81 -12.44 -4.13
CA ASP A 265 -15.65 -12.91 -5.21
C ASP A 265 -16.96 -13.43 -4.59
N ARG A 266 -17.90 -12.54 -4.38
CA ARG A 266 -19.29 -12.91 -4.06
C ARG A 266 -19.85 -13.47 -5.35
N GLY A 267 -19.88 -14.80 -5.48
CA GLY A 267 -20.60 -15.45 -6.59
C GLY A 267 -22.02 -14.86 -6.65
N ASP A 268 -22.49 -14.49 -7.80
CA ASP A 268 -23.76 -13.90 -8.28
C ASP A 268 -24.87 -13.48 -7.27
N ILE A 269 -24.58 -13.29 -6.00
CA ILE A 269 -25.49 -12.76 -4.98
C ILE A 269 -24.92 -11.41 -4.54
N ALA A 270 -25.22 -10.38 -5.32
CA ALA A 270 -25.16 -9.01 -4.84
C ALA A 270 -26.26 -8.84 -3.79
N ASP A 271 -25.87 -8.86 -2.52
CA ASP A 271 -26.74 -8.38 -1.46
C ASP A 271 -26.78 -6.83 -1.54
N GLU A 272 -27.70 -6.33 -2.37
CA GLU A 272 -27.96 -4.90 -2.58
C GLU A 272 -28.27 -4.17 -1.27
N ASP A 273 -28.80 -4.87 -0.26
CA ASP A 273 -29.29 -4.27 0.98
C ASP A 273 -28.17 -3.76 1.90
N THR A 274 -26.96 -4.32 1.83
CA THR A 274 -25.85 -3.86 2.69
C THR A 274 -25.13 -2.62 2.11
N MET A 275 -25.21 -2.39 0.80
CA MET A 275 -24.65 -1.20 0.15
C MET A 275 -25.65 -0.04 0.06
N LEU A 276 -26.95 -0.31 0.14
CA LEU A 276 -28.03 0.68 0.06
C LEU A 276 -28.27 1.46 1.36
N ALA A 277 -27.67 1.08 2.46
CA ALA A 277 -27.71 1.90 3.69
C ALA A 277 -27.02 3.27 3.52
N ALA A 278 -26.25 3.47 2.45
CA ALA A 278 -25.64 4.74 2.07
C ALA A 278 -26.35 5.47 0.92
N ASP A 279 -27.29 4.82 0.23
CA ASP A 279 -28.04 5.40 -0.90
C ASP A 279 -29.47 5.77 -0.48
N GLN A 280 -29.65 6.86 0.25
CA GLN A 280 -30.91 7.57 0.18
C GLN A 280 -30.93 8.38 -1.11
N ILE A 281 -31.37 7.73 -2.18
CA ILE A 281 -31.64 8.38 -3.46
C ILE A 281 -32.86 9.25 -3.29
N VAL A 282 -32.67 10.55 -3.24
CA VAL A 282 -33.75 11.50 -3.54
C VAL A 282 -33.87 11.57 -5.06
N ASP A 283 -34.83 10.84 -5.59
CA ASP A 283 -35.22 10.93 -7.02
C ASP A 283 -35.91 12.30 -7.23
N ILE A 284 -35.14 13.26 -7.74
CA ILE A 284 -35.72 14.52 -8.21
C ILE A 284 -36.09 14.27 -9.67
N GLY A 285 -37.34 13.83 -9.89
CA GLY A 285 -37.94 13.73 -11.20
C GLY A 285 -37.89 15.07 -11.97
N PRO A 286 -37.99 15.04 -13.33
CA PRO A 286 -37.84 16.24 -14.15
C PRO A 286 -39.04 17.18 -13.91
N GLY A 287 -38.72 18.43 -13.50
CA GLY A 287 -39.61 19.59 -13.60
C GLY A 287 -39.38 20.34 -14.90
#